data_e76860639c2e2dfb49865f655e289df8
#
_entry.id   e76860639c2e2dfb49865f655e289df8
#
_cell.length_a   1.000
_cell.length_b   1.000
_cell.length_c   1.000
_cell.angle_alpha   90.00
_cell.angle_beta   90.00
_cell.angle_gamma   90.00
#
_symmetry.space_group_name_H-M   'P 1'
#
loop_
_entity.id
_entity.type
_entity.pdbx_description
1 polymer ?
#
loop_
_entity_poly.entity_id
_entity_poly.type
_entity_poly.pdbx_seq_one_letter_code
_entity_poly.pdbx_strand_id
1 'polypeptide(L)'
;MNPDSSAPTHLHADEIRRRGLFREVACCFWKEEPNMREVYEMVESEVIYIVPNFISEGYFCQQVLPRELRLDGPVTHRDGKTIHYCDPVGIHPNMTRLLLQRADEVAPGVSRSETSLIIVGHGTNLNENSTKAIQDQVKLIREGSYGFAEVVDAYMEEAPFVADWSKMTTAPNVVVVPFFIADGLHSFQDIPVLLGMREETGAALSEIGLFHSNPHHLHGRNLYYSGAIGTESLMAEVILDQVHDFDAKHAVGGQWTAGGGQLSDKLAQWLAEGRNVIGEIAVKIKTEGGYSLRHVLDRESSDLASHEGAIAAREIARCDAAGKFRPLHSAPTMKRGWELHVESLDELRLALDFFYPAAVGCAAAHEANRLASTPLRELLGRQTGMYRFTNTISDEQAFDMVKKTCAAKNCQRRILWPLTPGNEFPGDESKRQSGAIPLLCIEACPHIVSAARKIAKEAFEAKEAQRKAAEAAGAAAAS
;
A
#
# COMPACT_ATOMS: atom_id res chain seq x y z
N MET A 1 6.30 -9.33 1.99
CA MET A 1 5.34 -8.48 1.28
C MET A 1 5.19 -9.06 -0.12
N ASN A 2 3.96 -9.20 -0.58
CA ASN A 2 3.69 -9.61 -1.96
C ASN A 2 3.70 -8.34 -2.83
N PRO A 3 4.49 -8.27 -3.92
CA PRO A 3 4.55 -7.11 -4.82
C PRO A 3 3.20 -6.76 -5.46
N ASP A 4 2.28 -7.71 -5.54
CA ASP A 4 0.97 -7.52 -6.17
C ASP A 4 -0.05 -6.85 -5.25
N SER A 5 0.25 -6.73 -3.95
CA SER A 5 -0.69 -6.12 -2.98
C SER A 5 -0.93 -4.62 -3.21
N SER A 6 0.07 -3.89 -3.71
CA SER A 6 -0.03 -2.45 -4.02
C SER A 6 -0.33 -2.15 -5.49
N ALA A 7 -0.10 -3.11 -6.38
CA ALA A 7 -0.22 -2.91 -7.83
C ALA A 7 -1.61 -2.38 -8.26
N PRO A 8 -2.75 -2.91 -7.79
CA PRO A 8 -4.06 -2.40 -8.18
C PRO A 8 -4.26 -0.93 -7.79
N THR A 9 -3.85 -0.53 -6.59
CA THR A 9 -3.94 0.86 -6.13
C THR A 9 -3.16 1.81 -7.04
N HIS A 10 -1.96 1.41 -7.48
CA HIS A 10 -1.19 2.20 -8.44
C HIS A 10 -1.87 2.27 -9.81
N LEU A 11 -2.45 1.17 -10.32
CA LEU A 11 -3.16 1.17 -11.59
C LEU A 11 -4.39 2.10 -11.57
N HIS A 12 -5.15 2.11 -10.48
CA HIS A 12 -6.28 3.03 -10.33
C HIS A 12 -5.81 4.49 -10.26
N ALA A 13 -4.74 4.77 -9.55
CA ALA A 13 -4.15 6.10 -9.51
C ALA A 13 -3.64 6.56 -10.87
N ASP A 14 -3.03 5.66 -11.66
CA ASP A 14 -2.56 5.98 -13.02
C ASP A 14 -3.74 6.30 -13.95
N GLU A 15 -4.85 5.56 -13.83
CA GLU A 15 -6.08 5.84 -14.57
C GLU A 15 -6.64 7.21 -14.20
N ILE A 16 -6.68 7.56 -12.91
CA ILE A 16 -7.15 8.87 -12.44
C ILE A 16 -6.21 9.99 -12.92
N ARG A 17 -4.88 9.78 -12.92
CA ARG A 17 -3.91 10.74 -13.48
C ARG A 17 -4.14 10.97 -14.96
N ARG A 18 -4.35 9.89 -15.73
CA ARG A 18 -4.60 9.95 -17.16
C ARG A 18 -5.84 10.77 -17.53
N ARG A 19 -6.85 10.80 -16.64
CA ARG A 19 -8.06 11.62 -16.83
C ARG A 19 -7.83 13.12 -16.62
N GLY A 20 -6.75 13.51 -15.96
CA GLY A 20 -6.40 14.91 -15.75
C GLY A 20 -7.40 15.70 -14.87
N LEU A 21 -8.17 15.01 -14.03
CA LEU A 21 -9.18 15.63 -13.15
C LEU A 21 -8.55 16.30 -11.92
N PHE A 22 -7.38 15.83 -11.52
CA PHE A 22 -6.62 16.34 -10.38
C PHE A 22 -5.24 16.78 -10.83
N ARG A 23 -4.71 17.81 -10.21
CA ARG A 23 -3.33 18.24 -10.43
C ARG A 23 -2.33 17.16 -10.02
N GLU A 24 -2.56 16.55 -8.87
CA GLU A 24 -1.68 15.54 -8.28
C GLU A 24 -2.51 14.34 -7.85
N VAL A 25 -1.99 13.15 -8.11
CA VAL A 25 -2.55 11.89 -7.61
C VAL A 25 -1.41 11.10 -7.00
N ALA A 26 -1.46 10.85 -5.71
CA ALA A 26 -0.47 10.09 -4.96
C ALA A 26 -1.09 8.85 -4.30
N CYS A 27 -0.31 7.80 -4.13
CA CYS A 27 -0.67 6.65 -3.31
C CYS A 27 0.18 6.64 -2.04
N CYS A 28 -0.37 6.12 -0.95
CA CYS A 28 0.42 5.79 0.23
C CYS A 28 -0.05 4.48 0.85
N PHE A 29 0.84 3.84 1.59
CA PHE A 29 0.62 2.50 2.10
C PHE A 29 1.02 2.39 3.58
N TRP A 30 0.48 1.37 4.25
CA TRP A 30 0.83 1.09 5.65
C TRP A 30 2.18 0.41 5.81
N LYS A 31 2.58 -0.44 4.85
CA LYS A 31 3.78 -1.29 4.94
C LYS A 31 4.74 -1.18 3.77
N GLU A 32 4.44 -0.31 2.84
CA GLU A 32 5.27 0.00 1.67
C GLU A 32 5.50 1.50 1.59
N GLU A 33 6.49 1.90 0.83
CA GLU A 33 6.71 3.31 0.46
C GLU A 33 5.85 3.69 -0.76
N PRO A 34 5.30 4.92 -0.82
CA PRO A 34 5.34 5.97 0.21
C PRO A 34 4.50 5.58 1.43
N ASN A 35 5.02 5.83 2.63
CA ASN A 35 4.21 5.64 3.81
C ASN A 35 3.24 6.84 4.03
N MET A 36 2.26 6.66 4.89
CA MET A 36 1.19 7.63 5.13
C MET A 36 1.66 8.98 5.68
N ARG A 37 2.88 9.08 6.21
CA ARG A 37 3.44 10.33 6.74
C ARG A 37 4.31 11.03 5.72
N GLU A 38 5.02 10.27 4.91
CA GLU A 38 5.85 10.80 3.84
C GLU A 38 5.02 11.37 2.69
N VAL A 39 3.85 10.78 2.39
CA VAL A 39 3.00 11.24 1.28
C VAL A 39 2.58 12.70 1.45
N TYR A 40 2.46 13.20 2.68
CA TYR A 40 2.13 14.58 2.92
C TYR A 40 3.19 15.56 2.38
N GLU A 41 4.46 15.16 2.41
CA GLU A 41 5.57 15.94 1.85
C GLU A 41 5.67 15.84 0.32
N MET A 42 4.93 14.92 -0.31
CA MET A 42 4.88 14.77 -1.76
C MET A 42 3.84 15.68 -2.42
N VAL A 43 2.78 16.05 -1.68
CA VAL A 43 1.60 16.74 -2.22
C VAL A 43 1.68 18.22 -1.90
N GLU A 44 1.60 19.07 -2.93
CA GLU A 44 1.64 20.52 -2.82
C GLU A 44 0.27 21.18 -2.83
N SER A 45 -0.72 20.53 -3.44
CA SER A 45 -2.07 21.07 -3.59
C SER A 45 -2.66 21.49 -2.24
N GLU A 46 -3.32 22.67 -2.23
CA GLU A 46 -3.95 23.23 -1.03
C GLU A 46 -5.22 22.48 -0.63
N VAL A 47 -5.90 21.86 -1.60
CA VAL A 47 -7.07 21.00 -1.37
C VAL A 47 -6.71 19.56 -1.69
N ILE A 48 -6.85 18.68 -0.71
CA ILE A 48 -6.46 17.26 -0.79
C ILE A 48 -7.67 16.40 -0.46
N TYR A 49 -7.98 15.43 -1.31
CA TYR A 49 -8.92 14.36 -1.00
C TYR A 49 -8.15 13.09 -0.67
N ILE A 50 -8.47 12.49 0.47
CA ILE A 50 -7.94 11.20 0.88
C ILE A 50 -9.05 10.18 0.76
N VAL A 51 -8.93 9.26 -0.18
CA VAL A 51 -9.87 8.17 -0.37
C VAL A 51 -9.25 6.88 0.15
N PRO A 52 -9.76 6.30 1.26
CA PRO A 52 -9.30 5.02 1.75
C PRO A 52 -9.63 3.90 0.75
N ASN A 53 -8.61 3.33 0.12
CA ASN A 53 -8.76 2.16 -0.73
C ASN A 53 -8.84 0.90 0.14
N PHE A 54 -9.93 0.79 0.92
CA PHE A 54 -10.22 -0.26 1.88
C PHE A 54 -11.62 -0.83 1.62
N ILE A 55 -11.77 -2.13 1.90
CA ILE A 55 -13.01 -2.86 1.61
C ILE A 55 -14.14 -2.55 2.60
N SER A 56 -13.83 -1.97 3.73
CA SER A 56 -14.82 -1.68 4.79
C SER A 56 -14.41 -0.49 5.65
N GLU A 57 -15.38 0.07 6.36
CA GLU A 57 -15.20 1.11 7.36
C GLU A 57 -14.80 0.52 8.72
N GLY A 58 -13.67 -0.21 8.72
CA GLY A 58 -13.16 -0.86 9.92
C GLY A 58 -12.21 0.00 10.75
N TYR A 59 -11.56 -0.64 11.72
CA TYR A 59 -10.60 -0.03 12.66
C TYR A 59 -9.52 0.81 11.95
N PHE A 60 -9.03 0.35 10.79
CA PHE A 60 -8.03 1.11 10.02
C PHE A 60 -8.58 2.45 9.54
N CYS A 61 -9.73 2.46 8.89
CA CYS A 61 -10.34 3.70 8.36
C CYS A 61 -10.78 4.66 9.48
N GLN A 62 -11.28 4.12 10.59
CA GLN A 62 -11.82 4.94 11.69
C GLN A 62 -10.75 5.46 12.65
N GLN A 63 -9.64 4.74 12.85
CA GLN A 63 -8.65 5.08 13.88
C GLN A 63 -7.22 5.18 13.36
N VAL A 64 -6.75 4.21 12.55
CA VAL A 64 -5.35 4.16 12.13
C VAL A 64 -5.04 5.24 11.12
N LEU A 65 -5.80 5.31 10.02
CA LEU A 65 -5.59 6.31 8.96
C LEU A 65 -5.71 7.75 9.48
N PRO A 66 -6.77 8.13 10.22
CA PRO A 66 -6.87 9.48 10.79
C PRO A 66 -5.67 9.83 11.67
N ARG A 67 -5.23 8.91 12.53
CA ARG A 67 -4.07 9.14 13.39
C ARG A 67 -2.76 9.29 12.60
N GLU A 68 -2.49 8.39 11.65
CA GLU A 68 -1.24 8.41 10.87
C GLU A 68 -1.17 9.60 9.91
N LEU A 69 -2.29 9.97 9.33
CA LEU A 69 -2.42 11.13 8.45
C LEU A 69 -2.67 12.44 9.23
N ARG A 70 -2.77 12.37 10.58
CA ARG A 70 -3.01 13.50 11.48
C ARG A 70 -4.28 14.28 11.11
N LEU A 71 -5.38 13.55 10.92
CA LEU A 71 -6.68 14.12 10.58
C LEU A 71 -7.48 14.47 11.85
N ASP A 72 -8.21 15.58 11.79
CA ASP A 72 -9.13 16.05 12.81
C ASP A 72 -10.56 16.07 12.23
N GLY A 73 -11.14 14.89 12.09
CA GLY A 73 -12.46 14.70 11.47
C GLY A 73 -12.43 14.60 9.94
N PRO A 74 -13.61 14.70 9.29
CA PRO A 74 -13.75 14.56 7.85
C PRO A 74 -13.12 15.71 7.05
N VAL A 75 -13.00 16.90 7.64
CA VAL A 75 -12.30 18.05 7.09
C VAL A 75 -11.24 18.51 8.06
N THR A 76 -9.99 18.51 7.64
CA THR A 76 -8.85 18.93 8.44
C THR A 76 -8.15 20.12 7.78
N HIS A 77 -7.89 21.17 8.55
CA HIS A 77 -7.10 22.31 8.10
C HIS A 77 -5.71 22.26 8.74
N ARG A 78 -4.66 22.15 7.95
CA ARG A 78 -3.29 22.05 8.43
C ARG A 78 -2.27 22.61 7.44
N ASP A 79 -1.34 23.42 7.91
CA ASP A 79 -0.23 23.97 7.13
C ASP A 79 -0.67 24.65 5.83
N GLY A 80 -1.80 25.38 5.86
CA GLY A 80 -2.39 26.05 4.70
C GLY A 80 -3.17 25.12 3.77
N LYS A 81 -3.30 23.84 4.09
CA LYS A 81 -4.03 22.84 3.29
C LYS A 81 -5.35 22.49 3.94
N THR A 82 -6.35 22.22 3.09
CA THR A 82 -7.64 21.65 3.47
C THR A 82 -7.67 20.19 3.01
N ILE A 83 -7.80 19.28 3.96
CA ILE A 83 -7.77 17.84 3.71
C ILE A 83 -9.15 17.27 3.95
N HIS A 84 -9.70 16.65 2.92
CA HIS A 84 -10.99 15.99 2.89
C HIS A 84 -10.79 14.48 3.02
N TYR A 85 -11.34 13.88 4.07
CA TYR A 85 -11.25 12.45 4.33
C TYR A 85 -12.56 11.77 3.90
N CYS A 86 -12.53 11.10 2.75
CA CYS A 86 -13.67 10.44 2.16
C CYS A 86 -13.99 9.10 2.84
N ASP A 87 -15.17 8.57 2.56
CA ASP A 87 -15.55 7.22 2.98
C ASP A 87 -14.74 6.15 2.18
N PRO A 88 -14.52 4.93 2.72
CA PRO A 88 -13.75 3.90 2.03
C PRO A 88 -14.51 3.34 0.81
N VAL A 89 -13.78 2.93 -0.22
CA VAL A 89 -14.36 2.46 -1.49
C VAL A 89 -15.29 1.25 -1.33
N GLY A 90 -14.97 0.32 -0.43
CA GLY A 90 -15.71 -0.94 -0.28
C GLY A 90 -17.14 -0.81 0.22
N ILE A 91 -17.52 0.33 0.85
CA ILE A 91 -18.91 0.57 1.28
C ILE A 91 -19.75 1.29 0.22
N HIS A 92 -19.14 1.73 -0.89
CA HIS A 92 -19.85 2.46 -1.92
C HIS A 92 -20.82 1.55 -2.68
N PRO A 93 -22.06 1.99 -2.97
CA PRO A 93 -23.06 1.16 -3.68
C PRO A 93 -22.60 0.68 -5.06
N ASN A 94 -21.77 1.46 -5.76
CA ASN A 94 -21.25 1.10 -7.08
C ASN A 94 -20.29 -0.11 -7.06
N MET A 95 -19.86 -0.60 -5.90
CA MET A 95 -19.16 -1.89 -5.78
C MET A 95 -20.02 -3.06 -6.31
N THR A 96 -21.36 -2.93 -6.24
CA THR A 96 -22.28 -3.88 -6.86
C THR A 96 -22.00 -4.05 -8.36
N ARG A 97 -21.79 -2.95 -9.08
CA ARG A 97 -21.46 -2.99 -10.52
C ARG A 97 -20.18 -3.77 -10.80
N LEU A 98 -19.16 -3.56 -9.98
CA LEU A 98 -17.89 -4.28 -10.12
C LEU A 98 -18.07 -5.79 -9.86
N LEU A 99 -18.85 -6.16 -8.84
CA LEU A 99 -19.16 -7.56 -8.53
C LEU A 99 -19.87 -8.25 -9.70
N LEU A 100 -20.86 -7.58 -10.28
CA LEU A 100 -21.62 -8.11 -11.42
C LEU A 100 -20.71 -8.28 -12.66
N GLN A 101 -19.89 -7.27 -12.96
CA GLN A 101 -18.93 -7.34 -14.07
C GLN A 101 -17.94 -8.47 -13.86
N ARG A 102 -17.34 -8.60 -12.69
CA ARG A 102 -16.39 -9.66 -12.37
C ARG A 102 -17.03 -11.06 -12.51
N ALA A 103 -18.26 -11.20 -12.06
CA ALA A 103 -18.98 -12.46 -12.19
C ALA A 103 -19.20 -12.85 -13.68
N ASP A 104 -19.56 -11.88 -14.52
CA ASP A 104 -19.73 -12.13 -15.96
C ASP A 104 -18.41 -12.43 -16.68
N GLU A 105 -17.34 -11.76 -16.31
CA GLU A 105 -16.00 -11.94 -16.90
C GLU A 105 -15.41 -13.33 -16.60
N VAL A 106 -15.62 -13.84 -15.38
CA VAL A 106 -15.06 -15.14 -14.96
C VAL A 106 -15.88 -16.33 -15.46
N ALA A 107 -17.16 -16.13 -15.74
CA ALA A 107 -18.09 -17.16 -16.23
C ALA A 107 -18.78 -16.72 -17.54
N PRO A 108 -18.03 -16.45 -18.62
CA PRO A 108 -18.60 -15.90 -19.85
C PRO A 108 -19.62 -16.85 -20.49
N GLY A 109 -20.80 -16.31 -20.82
CA GLY A 109 -21.88 -17.05 -21.45
C GLY A 109 -22.66 -17.99 -20.53
N VAL A 110 -22.37 -18.01 -19.23
CA VAL A 110 -23.14 -18.79 -18.25
C VAL A 110 -24.35 -17.98 -17.79
N SER A 111 -25.54 -18.61 -17.78
CA SER A 111 -26.77 -17.93 -17.36
C SER A 111 -26.72 -17.63 -15.86
N ARG A 112 -26.95 -16.36 -15.49
CA ARG A 112 -27.07 -15.96 -14.08
C ARG A 112 -28.20 -16.69 -13.35
N SER A 113 -29.29 -17.06 -14.06
CA SER A 113 -30.42 -17.82 -13.47
C SER A 113 -30.07 -19.26 -13.10
N GLU A 114 -28.93 -19.77 -13.59
CA GLU A 114 -28.36 -21.07 -13.25
C GLU A 114 -27.06 -20.93 -12.44
N THR A 115 -26.83 -19.75 -11.85
CA THR A 115 -25.57 -19.42 -11.17
C THR A 115 -25.84 -18.90 -9.75
N SER A 116 -25.15 -19.48 -8.78
CA SER A 116 -25.01 -18.91 -7.42
C SER A 116 -23.80 -17.99 -7.39
N LEU A 117 -23.96 -16.76 -6.92
CA LEU A 117 -22.86 -15.82 -6.67
C LEU A 117 -22.49 -15.86 -5.19
N ILE A 118 -21.23 -16.17 -4.90
CA ILE A 118 -20.65 -16.14 -3.55
C ILE A 118 -19.68 -14.96 -3.44
N ILE A 119 -19.94 -14.04 -2.52
CA ILE A 119 -19.04 -12.93 -2.21
C ILE A 119 -18.24 -13.32 -0.98
N VAL A 120 -16.91 -13.41 -1.10
CA VAL A 120 -16.05 -13.93 -0.04
C VAL A 120 -15.30 -12.81 0.65
N GLY A 121 -15.42 -12.75 1.99
CA GLY A 121 -14.64 -11.86 2.85
C GLY A 121 -13.72 -12.60 3.81
N HIS A 122 -12.93 -11.81 4.55
CA HIS A 122 -12.06 -12.37 5.59
C HIS A 122 -12.89 -12.92 6.76
N GLY A 123 -13.85 -12.12 7.22
CA GLY A 123 -14.58 -12.37 8.46
C GLY A 123 -13.71 -12.07 9.69
N THR A 124 -14.27 -11.44 10.69
CA THR A 124 -13.57 -11.22 11.96
C THR A 124 -14.55 -10.83 13.06
N ASN A 125 -14.44 -11.48 14.20
CA ASN A 125 -15.20 -11.12 15.39
C ASN A 125 -14.77 -9.79 16.03
N LEU A 126 -13.71 -9.15 15.47
CA LEU A 126 -13.14 -7.92 16.03
C LEU A 126 -13.80 -6.65 15.48
N ASN A 127 -14.48 -6.73 14.32
CA ASN A 127 -15.13 -5.57 13.71
C ASN A 127 -16.26 -6.00 12.76
N GLU A 128 -17.49 -5.73 13.18
CA GLU A 128 -18.70 -6.06 12.42
C GLU A 128 -18.81 -5.34 11.06
N ASN A 129 -18.13 -4.19 10.88
CA ASN A 129 -18.21 -3.42 9.66
C ASN A 129 -17.60 -4.13 8.44
N SER A 130 -16.64 -5.04 8.65
CA SER A 130 -16.06 -5.83 7.54
C SER A 130 -17.07 -6.80 6.94
N THR A 131 -17.83 -7.48 7.78
CA THR A 131 -18.91 -8.40 7.41
C THR A 131 -20.08 -7.61 6.82
N LYS A 132 -20.46 -6.49 7.46
CA LYS A 132 -21.56 -5.62 7.02
C LYS A 132 -21.37 -5.12 5.58
N ALA A 133 -20.17 -4.70 5.19
CA ALA A 133 -19.92 -4.22 3.83
C ALA A 133 -20.26 -5.27 2.76
N ILE A 134 -19.98 -6.55 3.03
CA ILE A 134 -20.32 -7.66 2.12
C ILE A 134 -21.83 -7.94 2.14
N GLN A 135 -22.44 -7.98 3.32
CA GLN A 135 -23.87 -8.21 3.47
C GLN A 135 -24.68 -7.13 2.77
N ASP A 136 -24.27 -5.88 2.84
CA ASP A 136 -24.91 -4.77 2.13
C ASP A 136 -24.82 -4.98 0.59
N GLN A 137 -23.69 -5.46 0.04
CA GLN A 137 -23.58 -5.80 -1.38
C GLN A 137 -24.47 -6.98 -1.77
N VAL A 138 -24.49 -8.05 -0.96
CA VAL A 138 -25.40 -9.20 -1.17
C VAL A 138 -26.85 -8.73 -1.20
N LYS A 139 -27.25 -7.86 -0.27
CA LYS A 139 -28.58 -7.28 -0.20
C LYS A 139 -28.90 -6.47 -1.45
N LEU A 140 -28.02 -5.57 -1.86
CA LEU A 140 -28.19 -4.75 -3.06
C LEU A 140 -28.37 -5.60 -4.32
N ILE A 141 -27.59 -6.68 -4.46
CA ILE A 141 -27.68 -7.57 -5.62
C ILE A 141 -28.99 -8.36 -5.60
N ARG A 142 -29.42 -8.85 -4.45
CA ARG A 142 -30.72 -9.55 -4.30
C ARG A 142 -31.92 -8.63 -4.60
N GLU A 143 -31.93 -7.42 -4.04
CA GLU A 143 -32.99 -6.44 -4.23
C GLU A 143 -33.02 -5.90 -5.67
N GLY A 144 -31.87 -5.72 -6.29
CA GLY A 144 -31.73 -5.25 -7.67
C GLY A 144 -32.14 -6.25 -8.74
N SER A 145 -32.46 -7.51 -8.35
CA SER A 145 -32.96 -8.56 -9.26
C SER A 145 -32.08 -8.79 -10.50
N TYR A 146 -30.77 -8.86 -10.31
CA TYR A 146 -29.78 -9.03 -11.39
C TYR A 146 -29.76 -10.43 -12.03
N GLY A 147 -30.69 -11.28 -11.65
CA GLY A 147 -30.98 -12.54 -12.33
C GLY A 147 -30.19 -13.74 -11.82
N PHE A 148 -29.37 -13.64 -10.77
CA PHE A 148 -28.73 -14.79 -10.16
C PHE A 148 -29.73 -15.71 -9.47
N ALA A 149 -29.49 -17.03 -9.55
CA ALA A 149 -30.30 -18.01 -8.83
C ALA A 149 -30.20 -17.79 -7.31
N GLU A 150 -28.99 -17.52 -6.84
CA GLU A 150 -28.69 -17.29 -5.41
C GLU A 150 -27.54 -16.28 -5.31
N VAL A 151 -27.54 -15.45 -4.26
CA VAL A 151 -26.43 -14.57 -3.91
C VAL A 151 -26.18 -14.72 -2.43
N VAL A 152 -24.98 -15.11 -2.03
CA VAL A 152 -24.63 -15.38 -0.64
C VAL A 152 -23.28 -14.76 -0.27
N ASP A 153 -23.13 -14.43 1.01
CA ASP A 153 -21.87 -14.08 1.63
C ASP A 153 -21.21 -15.33 2.24
N ALA A 154 -19.89 -15.35 2.23
CA ALA A 154 -19.10 -16.38 2.91
C ALA A 154 -17.80 -15.80 3.44
N TYR A 155 -17.26 -16.38 4.51
CA TYR A 155 -16.09 -15.85 5.20
C TYR A 155 -15.04 -16.93 5.47
N MET A 156 -13.79 -16.49 5.61
CA MET A 156 -12.66 -17.39 5.88
C MET A 156 -12.60 -17.79 7.35
N GLU A 157 -12.89 -16.84 8.27
CA GLU A 157 -12.67 -17.02 9.72
C GLU A 157 -13.94 -17.02 10.56
N GLU A 158 -15.12 -16.81 9.96
CA GLU A 158 -16.42 -16.87 10.65
C GLU A 158 -17.52 -17.45 9.76
N ALA A 159 -18.64 -17.84 10.37
CA ALA A 159 -19.80 -18.36 9.64
C ALA A 159 -20.57 -17.22 8.92
N PRO A 160 -21.12 -17.52 7.72
CA PRO A 160 -21.04 -18.78 6.98
C PRO A 160 -19.65 -18.98 6.36
N PHE A 161 -19.07 -20.17 6.60
CA PHE A 161 -17.70 -20.46 6.17
C PHE A 161 -17.60 -20.75 4.67
N VAL A 162 -16.55 -20.21 4.01
CA VAL A 162 -16.23 -20.52 2.59
C VAL A 162 -16.14 -22.02 2.35
N ALA A 163 -15.60 -22.80 3.29
CA ALA A 163 -15.47 -24.25 3.19
C ALA A 163 -16.83 -24.98 3.05
N ASP A 164 -17.91 -24.36 3.49
CA ASP A 164 -19.27 -24.92 3.43
C ASP A 164 -20.04 -24.49 2.16
N TRP A 165 -19.38 -23.85 1.18
CA TRP A 165 -20.01 -23.28 -0.01
C TRP A 165 -20.94 -24.26 -0.74
N SER A 166 -20.58 -25.56 -0.78
CA SER A 166 -21.37 -26.59 -1.45
C SER A 166 -22.70 -26.89 -0.76
N LYS A 167 -22.85 -26.54 0.53
CA LYS A 167 -24.07 -26.69 1.31
C LYS A 167 -24.93 -25.41 1.26
N MET A 168 -24.33 -24.27 0.96
CA MET A 168 -24.98 -22.96 0.97
C MET A 168 -25.65 -22.63 -0.37
N THR A 169 -25.27 -23.32 -1.43
CA THR A 169 -25.70 -23.05 -2.80
C THR A 169 -26.21 -24.32 -3.48
N THR A 170 -27.18 -24.16 -4.39
CA THR A 170 -27.81 -25.27 -5.10
C THR A 170 -27.67 -25.22 -6.63
N ALA A 171 -27.38 -24.04 -7.20
CA ALA A 171 -27.25 -23.87 -8.63
C ALA A 171 -26.13 -24.72 -9.25
N PRO A 172 -26.26 -25.16 -10.52
CA PRO A 172 -25.23 -25.96 -11.19
C PRO A 172 -23.93 -25.22 -11.42
N ASN A 173 -23.96 -23.90 -11.50
CA ASN A 173 -22.80 -23.04 -11.63
C ASN A 173 -22.64 -22.17 -10.36
N VAL A 174 -21.40 -22.00 -9.92
CA VAL A 174 -21.07 -21.19 -8.74
C VAL A 174 -19.93 -20.25 -9.11
N VAL A 175 -20.17 -18.97 -8.98
CA VAL A 175 -19.15 -17.92 -9.15
C VAL A 175 -18.73 -17.44 -7.78
N VAL A 176 -17.42 -17.42 -7.51
CA VAL A 176 -16.84 -16.99 -6.26
C VAL A 176 -15.99 -15.75 -6.50
N VAL A 177 -16.35 -14.64 -5.87
CA VAL A 177 -15.64 -13.34 -5.99
C VAL A 177 -15.08 -12.94 -4.63
N PRO A 178 -13.74 -12.91 -4.47
CA PRO A 178 -13.09 -12.39 -3.28
C PRO A 178 -13.30 -10.86 -3.16
N PHE A 179 -13.89 -10.41 -2.06
CA PHE A 179 -14.14 -9.01 -1.77
C PHE A 179 -12.95 -8.39 -1.04
N PHE A 180 -11.81 -8.29 -1.76
CA PHE A 180 -10.55 -7.73 -1.29
C PHE A 180 -10.05 -6.64 -2.24
N ILE A 181 -9.20 -5.73 -1.74
CA ILE A 181 -8.64 -4.64 -2.55
C ILE A 181 -7.57 -5.12 -3.53
N ALA A 182 -6.88 -6.20 -3.22
CA ALA A 182 -5.82 -6.75 -4.06
C ALA A 182 -5.73 -8.26 -3.90
N ASP A 183 -5.16 -8.92 -4.88
CA ASP A 183 -4.79 -10.32 -4.78
C ASP A 183 -3.55 -10.50 -3.88
N GLY A 184 -3.61 -11.50 -3.02
CA GLY A 184 -2.57 -11.81 -2.05
C GLY A 184 -2.64 -13.28 -1.61
N LEU A 185 -2.03 -13.61 -0.47
CA LEU A 185 -2.06 -14.98 0.06
C LEU A 185 -3.47 -15.53 0.16
N HIS A 186 -4.43 -14.72 0.60
CA HIS A 186 -5.83 -15.15 0.72
C HIS A 186 -6.42 -15.56 -0.63
N SER A 187 -6.25 -14.75 -1.68
CA SER A 187 -6.77 -15.06 -3.02
C SER A 187 -6.03 -16.21 -3.70
N PHE A 188 -4.71 -16.35 -3.47
CA PHE A 188 -3.90 -17.36 -4.17
C PHE A 188 -3.77 -18.69 -3.42
N GLN A 189 -3.92 -18.70 -2.09
CA GLN A 189 -3.68 -19.87 -1.27
C GLN A 189 -4.89 -20.25 -0.39
N ASP A 190 -5.32 -19.36 0.51
CA ASP A 190 -6.25 -19.74 1.57
C ASP A 190 -7.65 -20.04 1.01
N ILE A 191 -8.23 -19.16 0.21
CA ILE A 191 -9.57 -19.37 -0.38
C ILE A 191 -9.61 -20.59 -1.32
N PRO A 192 -8.65 -20.79 -2.24
CA PRO A 192 -8.60 -22.01 -3.07
C PRO A 192 -8.56 -23.31 -2.26
N VAL A 193 -7.85 -23.34 -1.14
CA VAL A 193 -7.83 -24.49 -0.22
C VAL A 193 -9.20 -24.69 0.44
N LEU A 194 -9.80 -23.61 0.98
CA LEU A 194 -11.13 -23.67 1.60
C LEU A 194 -12.23 -24.09 0.60
N LEU A 195 -12.10 -23.73 -0.67
CA LEU A 195 -13.02 -24.15 -1.74
C LEU A 195 -12.82 -25.62 -2.18
N GLY A 196 -11.73 -26.27 -1.76
CA GLY A 196 -11.36 -27.61 -2.20
C GLY A 196 -10.73 -27.67 -3.59
N MET A 197 -10.23 -26.54 -4.10
CA MET A 197 -9.55 -26.46 -5.40
C MET A 197 -8.09 -26.93 -5.32
N ARG A 198 -7.50 -26.95 -4.11
CA ARG A 198 -6.11 -27.34 -3.82
C ARG A 198 -6.01 -28.11 -2.52
N GLU A 199 -4.96 -28.93 -2.40
CA GLU A 199 -4.54 -29.51 -1.12
C GLU A 199 -3.64 -28.52 -0.34
N GLU A 200 -3.68 -28.54 1.00
CA GLU A 200 -2.89 -27.66 1.87
C GLU A 200 -1.37 -27.70 1.63
N THR A 201 -0.86 -28.83 1.14
CA THR A 201 0.56 -29.12 0.96
C THR A 201 1.04 -29.00 -0.49
N GLY A 202 0.20 -28.57 -1.42
CA GLY A 202 0.54 -28.43 -2.83
C GLY A 202 1.55 -27.32 -3.08
N ALA A 203 2.57 -27.59 -3.94
CA ALA A 203 3.46 -26.56 -4.45
C ALA A 203 2.64 -25.40 -5.01
N ALA A 204 3.05 -24.16 -4.74
CA ALA A 204 2.42 -22.97 -5.29
C ALA A 204 2.29 -23.12 -6.81
N LEU A 205 1.07 -23.34 -7.30
CA LEU A 205 0.80 -23.17 -8.73
C LEU A 205 1.16 -21.73 -9.07
N SER A 206 1.67 -21.50 -10.27
CA SER A 206 1.89 -20.14 -10.72
C SER A 206 0.58 -19.36 -10.54
N GLU A 207 0.65 -18.19 -9.93
CA GLU A 207 -0.47 -17.30 -9.65
C GLU A 207 -1.36 -17.08 -10.89
N ILE A 208 -0.74 -17.11 -12.08
CA ILE A 208 -1.38 -16.95 -13.38
C ILE A 208 -2.35 -18.09 -13.73
N GLY A 209 -2.11 -19.34 -13.30
CA GLY A 209 -2.94 -20.48 -13.69
C GLY A 209 -4.28 -20.57 -12.95
N LEU A 210 -4.39 -19.99 -11.74
CA LEU A 210 -5.54 -20.20 -10.86
C LEU A 210 -6.84 -19.60 -11.42
N PHE A 211 -6.79 -18.38 -11.92
CA PHE A 211 -7.95 -17.66 -12.45
C PHE A 211 -8.27 -18.02 -13.90
N HIS A 212 -7.32 -18.61 -14.63
CA HIS A 212 -7.49 -19.01 -16.03
C HIS A 212 -7.97 -20.46 -16.22
N SER A 213 -8.03 -21.26 -15.15
CA SER A 213 -8.43 -22.67 -15.20
C SER A 213 -9.94 -22.90 -14.96
N ASN A 214 -10.76 -21.86 -15.05
CA ASN A 214 -12.21 -21.95 -14.89
C ASN A 214 -12.89 -22.71 -16.05
N PRO A 215 -13.96 -23.49 -15.78
CA PRO A 215 -14.48 -23.84 -14.47
C PRO A 215 -13.71 -24.98 -13.79
N HIS A 216 -13.73 -25.00 -12.45
CA HIS A 216 -13.31 -26.13 -11.64
C HIS A 216 -14.51 -27.04 -11.37
N HIS A 217 -14.38 -28.35 -11.61
CA HIS A 217 -15.48 -29.30 -11.38
C HIS A 217 -15.40 -29.87 -9.97
N LEU A 218 -16.23 -29.34 -9.06
CA LEU A 218 -16.25 -29.72 -7.63
C LEU A 218 -17.67 -30.00 -7.17
N HIS A 219 -17.84 -31.06 -6.37
CA HIS A 219 -19.16 -31.46 -5.85
C HIS A 219 -20.24 -31.62 -6.92
N GLY A 220 -19.88 -32.02 -8.13
CA GLY A 220 -20.81 -32.19 -9.28
C GLY A 220 -21.29 -30.87 -9.90
N ARG A 221 -20.63 -29.75 -9.61
CA ARG A 221 -20.96 -28.41 -10.11
C ARG A 221 -19.74 -27.72 -10.73
N ASN A 222 -19.99 -26.69 -11.54
CA ASN A 222 -18.97 -25.85 -12.12
C ASN A 222 -18.70 -24.68 -11.20
N LEU A 223 -17.49 -24.60 -10.65
CA LEU A 223 -17.05 -23.49 -9.82
C LEU A 223 -16.12 -22.59 -10.63
N TYR A 224 -16.46 -21.31 -10.69
CA TYR A 224 -15.69 -20.23 -11.33
C TYR A 224 -15.10 -19.35 -10.24
N TYR A 225 -13.78 -19.28 -10.17
CA TYR A 225 -13.06 -18.50 -9.15
C TYR A 225 -12.41 -17.28 -9.79
N SER A 226 -12.68 -16.09 -9.26
CA SER A 226 -12.15 -14.83 -9.80
C SER A 226 -10.98 -14.29 -8.99
N GLY A 227 -10.25 -13.33 -9.56
CA GLY A 227 -9.39 -12.41 -8.80
C GLY A 227 -10.19 -11.50 -7.88
N ALA A 228 -9.50 -10.86 -6.94
CA ALA A 228 -10.09 -9.93 -5.98
C ALA A 228 -10.79 -8.76 -6.67
N ILE A 229 -11.92 -8.33 -6.12
CA ILE A 229 -12.75 -7.25 -6.71
C ILE A 229 -11.97 -5.95 -6.89
N GLY A 230 -11.04 -5.64 -5.99
CA GLY A 230 -10.22 -4.42 -6.05
C GLY A 230 -9.23 -4.38 -7.21
N THR A 231 -9.07 -5.46 -7.98
CA THR A 231 -8.25 -5.48 -9.20
C THR A 231 -9.03 -5.03 -10.45
N GLU A 232 -10.34 -4.75 -10.31
CA GLU A 232 -11.18 -4.25 -11.40
C GLU A 232 -10.79 -2.83 -11.83
N SER A 233 -10.72 -2.60 -13.13
CA SER A 233 -10.41 -1.27 -13.69
C SER A 233 -11.43 -0.19 -13.30
N LEU A 234 -12.70 -0.57 -13.15
CA LEU A 234 -13.78 0.32 -12.70
C LEU A 234 -13.63 0.78 -11.24
N MET A 235 -12.69 0.24 -10.47
CA MET A 235 -12.42 0.74 -9.12
C MET A 235 -12.01 2.23 -9.13
N ALA A 236 -11.37 2.70 -10.20
CA ALA A 236 -11.06 4.12 -10.37
C ALA A 236 -12.33 5.00 -10.38
N GLU A 237 -13.45 4.51 -10.94
CA GLU A 237 -14.74 5.22 -10.87
C GLU A 237 -15.26 5.30 -9.43
N VAL A 238 -15.19 4.20 -8.69
CA VAL A 238 -15.63 4.19 -7.28
C VAL A 238 -14.81 5.15 -6.42
N ILE A 239 -13.50 5.27 -6.68
CA ILE A 239 -12.64 6.25 -6.00
C ILE A 239 -13.13 7.68 -6.31
N LEU A 240 -13.47 7.97 -7.56
CA LEU A 240 -13.99 9.28 -7.97
C LEU A 240 -15.40 9.55 -7.42
N ASP A 241 -16.25 8.53 -7.39
CA ASP A 241 -17.58 8.63 -6.79
C ASP A 241 -17.51 8.99 -5.31
N GLN A 242 -16.56 8.42 -4.55
CA GLN A 242 -16.34 8.78 -3.14
C GLN A 242 -15.93 10.25 -2.95
N VAL A 243 -15.19 10.84 -3.91
CA VAL A 243 -14.87 12.27 -3.89
C VAL A 243 -16.14 13.10 -4.16
N HIS A 244 -16.93 12.73 -5.17
CA HIS A 244 -18.18 13.42 -5.49
C HIS A 244 -19.20 13.35 -4.34
N ASP A 245 -19.32 12.18 -3.71
CA ASP A 245 -20.21 11.99 -2.57
C ASP A 245 -19.78 12.84 -1.36
N PHE A 246 -18.46 12.94 -1.13
CA PHE A 246 -17.91 13.81 -0.10
C PHE A 246 -18.28 15.27 -0.36
N ASP A 247 -18.09 15.77 -1.59
CA ASP A 247 -18.43 17.14 -1.98
C ASP A 247 -19.91 17.42 -1.81
N ALA A 248 -20.77 16.49 -2.23
CA ALA A 248 -22.21 16.60 -2.06
C ALA A 248 -22.64 16.63 -0.58
N LYS A 249 -22.02 15.76 0.25
CA LYS A 249 -22.32 15.62 1.68
C LYS A 249 -21.86 16.85 2.50
N HIS A 250 -20.75 17.47 2.12
CA HIS A 250 -20.12 18.57 2.86
C HIS A 250 -20.28 19.94 2.18
N ALA A 251 -21.06 20.03 1.11
CA ALA A 251 -21.28 21.24 0.32
C ALA A 251 -19.97 21.94 -0.10
N VAL A 252 -18.95 21.12 -0.43
CA VAL A 252 -17.67 21.63 -0.93
C VAL A 252 -17.88 22.08 -2.37
N GLY A 253 -17.84 23.39 -2.62
CA GLY A 253 -17.96 23.94 -3.98
C GLY A 253 -16.71 23.59 -4.79
N GLY A 254 -16.83 22.63 -5.69
CA GLY A 254 -15.74 22.16 -6.52
C GLY A 254 -15.25 23.18 -7.54
N GLN A 255 -14.37 24.08 -7.14
CA GLN A 255 -13.45 24.72 -8.07
C GLN A 255 -12.04 24.19 -7.76
N TRP A 256 -11.59 23.25 -8.57
CA TRP A 256 -10.22 22.72 -8.56
C TRP A 256 -9.27 23.83 -9.01
N THR A 257 -8.60 24.48 -8.06
CA THR A 257 -7.61 25.51 -8.39
C THR A 257 -6.27 24.85 -8.67
N ALA A 258 -5.67 25.20 -9.79
CA ALA A 258 -4.30 24.85 -10.17
C ALA A 258 -3.30 25.66 -9.32
N GLY A 259 -3.21 25.39 -8.03
CA GLY A 259 -2.16 25.91 -7.15
C GLY A 259 -1.01 24.90 -7.04
N GLY A 260 0.22 25.35 -6.78
CA GLY A 260 1.39 24.51 -6.56
C GLY A 260 2.40 24.60 -7.72
N GLY A 261 3.57 24.02 -7.52
CA GLY A 261 4.75 24.12 -8.40
C GLY A 261 6.00 24.41 -7.58
N GLN A 262 5.84 24.66 -6.28
CA GLN A 262 6.95 25.03 -5.40
C GLN A 262 8.03 23.94 -5.31
N LEU A 263 7.65 22.65 -5.24
CA LEU A 263 8.60 21.54 -5.23
C LEU A 263 9.29 21.37 -6.58
N SER A 264 8.56 21.55 -7.67
CA SER A 264 9.12 21.54 -9.02
C SER A 264 10.08 22.70 -9.21
N ASP A 265 9.71 23.91 -8.79
CA ASP A 265 10.59 25.09 -8.81
C ASP A 265 11.84 24.88 -7.95
N LYS A 266 11.68 24.28 -6.77
CA LYS A 266 12.80 23.95 -5.88
C LYS A 266 13.74 22.93 -6.52
N LEU A 267 13.19 21.92 -7.18
CA LEU A 267 13.97 20.93 -7.95
C LEU A 267 14.73 21.59 -9.09
N ALA A 268 14.09 22.51 -9.84
CA ALA A 268 14.75 23.28 -10.89
C ALA A 268 15.92 24.10 -10.35
N GLN A 269 15.73 24.77 -9.22
CA GLN A 269 16.79 25.52 -8.53
C GLN A 269 17.99 24.59 -8.22
N TRP A 270 17.74 23.44 -7.61
CA TRP A 270 18.81 22.48 -7.26
C TRP A 270 19.57 21.97 -8.48
N LEU A 271 18.87 21.68 -9.57
CA LEU A 271 19.50 21.26 -10.82
C LEU A 271 20.38 22.36 -11.41
N ALA A 272 19.93 23.64 -11.36
CA ALA A 272 20.72 24.79 -11.79
C ALA A 272 21.96 25.02 -10.91
N GLU A 273 21.91 24.67 -9.63
CA GLU A 273 23.03 24.66 -8.68
C GLU A 273 23.98 23.46 -8.88
N GLY A 274 23.72 22.57 -9.85
CA GLY A 274 24.51 21.36 -10.09
C GLY A 274 24.19 20.20 -9.14
N ARG A 275 23.11 20.28 -8.35
CA ARG A 275 22.63 19.20 -7.48
C ARG A 275 21.74 18.27 -8.30
N ASN A 276 22.36 17.38 -9.04
CA ASN A 276 21.71 16.53 -10.03
C ASN A 276 21.79 15.03 -9.70
N VAL A 277 22.07 14.69 -8.44
CA VAL A 277 22.11 13.30 -7.96
C VAL A 277 21.14 13.13 -6.80
N ILE A 278 20.32 12.08 -6.86
CA ILE A 278 19.42 11.67 -5.80
C ILE A 278 19.59 10.15 -5.62
N GLY A 279 20.18 9.72 -4.51
CA GLY A 279 20.50 8.32 -4.30
C GLY A 279 21.34 7.72 -5.44
N GLU A 280 20.82 6.69 -6.10
CA GLU A 280 21.46 6.05 -7.25
C GLU A 280 21.10 6.70 -8.60
N ILE A 281 20.30 7.78 -8.60
CA ILE A 281 19.82 8.44 -9.81
C ILE A 281 20.67 9.67 -10.13
N ALA A 282 21.15 9.75 -11.37
CA ALA A 282 21.69 10.98 -11.96
C ALA A 282 20.69 11.57 -12.94
N VAL A 283 20.42 12.87 -12.80
CA VAL A 283 19.54 13.65 -13.68
C VAL A 283 20.38 14.48 -14.62
N LYS A 284 20.02 14.50 -15.91
CA LYS A 284 20.63 15.34 -16.93
C LYS A 284 19.55 16.18 -17.62
N ILE A 285 19.78 17.47 -17.73
CA ILE A 285 18.95 18.36 -18.55
C ILE A 285 19.34 18.16 -20.03
N LYS A 286 18.36 17.91 -20.89
CA LYS A 286 18.58 17.71 -22.33
C LYS A 286 18.64 19.05 -23.06
N THR A 287 19.46 19.13 -24.08
CA THR A 287 19.61 20.35 -24.89
C THR A 287 18.38 20.68 -25.73
N GLU A 288 17.67 19.66 -26.17
CA GLU A 288 16.39 19.75 -26.88
C GLU A 288 15.17 19.98 -26.01
N GLY A 289 15.37 20.10 -24.71
CA GLY A 289 14.31 20.16 -23.67
C GLY A 289 14.04 18.84 -23.00
N GLY A 290 13.44 18.91 -21.80
CA GLY A 290 13.17 17.73 -20.96
C GLY A 290 14.41 17.24 -20.20
N TYR A 291 14.30 16.04 -19.63
CA TYR A 291 15.29 15.46 -18.71
C TYR A 291 15.55 14.00 -19.07
N SER A 292 16.77 13.52 -18.76
CA SER A 292 17.06 12.09 -18.73
C SER A 292 17.58 11.67 -17.36
N LEU A 293 17.13 10.51 -16.91
CA LEU A 293 17.55 9.90 -15.65
C LEU A 293 18.28 8.60 -15.98
N ARG A 294 19.38 8.35 -15.25
CA ARG A 294 20.18 7.13 -15.36
C ARG A 294 20.65 6.70 -13.98
N HIS A 295 21.04 5.45 -13.86
CA HIS A 295 21.80 5.04 -12.70
C HIS A 295 23.15 5.78 -12.63
N VAL A 296 23.59 6.22 -11.45
CA VAL A 296 24.84 7.02 -11.30
C VAL A 296 26.10 6.34 -11.86
N LEU A 297 26.12 5.00 -11.87
CA LEU A 297 27.20 4.21 -12.43
C LEU A 297 27.11 4.02 -13.96
N ASP A 298 26.02 4.45 -14.58
CA ASP A 298 25.77 4.33 -16.02
C ASP A 298 25.79 5.70 -16.74
N ARG A 299 26.30 6.75 -16.07
CA ARG A 299 26.31 8.12 -16.61
C ARG A 299 26.93 8.20 -18.00
N GLU A 300 28.04 7.48 -18.22
CA GLU A 300 28.80 7.50 -19.48
C GLU A 300 28.49 6.31 -20.40
N SER A 301 27.52 5.46 -20.01
CA SER A 301 27.17 4.28 -20.80
C SER A 301 26.32 4.71 -22.02
N SER A 302 26.61 4.09 -23.18
CA SER A 302 25.90 4.36 -24.43
C SER A 302 24.87 3.29 -24.81
N ASP A 303 24.96 2.10 -24.23
CA ASP A 303 24.07 0.97 -24.50
C ASP A 303 23.11 0.77 -23.33
N LEU A 304 22.06 1.58 -23.31
CA LEU A 304 21.03 1.60 -22.26
C LEU A 304 19.65 1.33 -22.86
N ALA A 305 18.83 0.56 -22.16
CA ALA A 305 17.43 0.40 -22.52
C ALA A 305 16.66 1.71 -22.30
N SER A 306 16.07 2.26 -23.36
CA SER A 306 15.33 3.52 -23.31
C SER A 306 13.91 3.29 -22.78
N HIS A 307 13.48 4.17 -21.89
CA HIS A 307 12.14 4.23 -21.32
C HIS A 307 11.60 5.66 -21.39
N GLU A 308 10.28 5.82 -21.56
CA GLU A 308 9.62 7.10 -21.68
C GLU A 308 8.55 7.28 -20.59
N GLY A 309 8.46 8.51 -20.06
CA GLY A 309 7.45 8.92 -19.09
C GLY A 309 7.70 8.47 -17.66
N ALA A 310 7.19 9.25 -16.72
CA ALA A 310 7.43 9.03 -15.28
C ALA A 310 6.95 7.66 -14.76
N ILE A 311 5.89 7.10 -15.34
CA ILE A 311 5.33 5.81 -14.90
C ILE A 311 6.35 4.66 -15.04
N ALA A 312 7.23 4.71 -16.07
CA ALA A 312 8.27 3.70 -16.24
C ALA A 312 9.27 3.66 -15.07
N ALA A 313 9.47 4.78 -14.35
CA ALA A 313 10.29 4.82 -13.14
C ALA A 313 9.82 3.83 -12.08
N ARG A 314 8.50 3.64 -11.92
CA ARG A 314 7.94 2.69 -10.96
C ARG A 314 8.36 1.26 -11.28
N GLU A 315 8.28 0.85 -12.54
CA GLU A 315 8.67 -0.49 -12.98
C GLU A 315 10.18 -0.73 -12.85
N ILE A 316 10.99 0.29 -13.13
CA ILE A 316 12.43 0.26 -12.92
C ILE A 316 12.76 0.12 -11.43
N ALA A 317 12.06 0.87 -10.56
CA ALA A 317 12.30 0.91 -9.11
C ALA A 317 11.80 -0.34 -8.37
N ARG A 318 10.81 -1.06 -8.93
CA ARG A 318 10.06 -2.15 -8.28
C ARG A 318 10.96 -3.33 -7.89
N CYS A 319 11.94 -3.66 -8.73
CA CYS A 319 12.80 -4.83 -8.54
C CYS A 319 14.28 -4.44 -8.48
N ASP A 320 15.07 -5.23 -7.77
CA ASP A 320 16.53 -5.12 -7.76
C ASP A 320 17.16 -5.73 -9.04
N ALA A 321 18.49 -5.65 -9.12
CA ALA A 321 19.24 -6.21 -10.25
C ALA A 321 19.07 -7.72 -10.45
N ALA A 322 18.64 -8.44 -9.41
CA ALA A 322 18.35 -9.88 -9.46
C ALA A 322 16.86 -10.17 -9.76
N GLY A 323 16.04 -9.14 -10.04
CA GLY A 323 14.60 -9.27 -10.27
C GLY A 323 13.76 -9.45 -9.01
N LYS A 324 14.37 -9.31 -7.82
CA LYS A 324 13.66 -9.42 -6.55
C LYS A 324 12.98 -8.09 -6.19
N PHE A 325 11.76 -8.19 -5.68
CA PHE A 325 10.99 -7.03 -5.21
C PHE A 325 11.75 -6.20 -4.17
N ARG A 326 11.71 -4.87 -4.33
CA ARG A 326 12.38 -3.87 -3.49
C ARG A 326 11.37 -3.10 -2.63
N PRO A 327 10.98 -3.57 -1.46
CA PRO A 327 10.09 -2.83 -0.57
C PRO A 327 10.75 -1.61 0.09
N LEU A 328 12.08 -1.53 0.07
CA LEU A 328 12.89 -0.41 0.54
C LEU A 328 13.62 0.20 -0.66
N HIS A 329 13.09 1.28 -1.21
CA HIS A 329 13.64 1.95 -2.39
C HIS A 329 15.02 2.57 -2.14
N SER A 330 15.32 2.96 -0.91
CA SER A 330 16.58 3.58 -0.52
C SER A 330 17.76 2.60 -0.31
N ALA A 331 17.56 1.28 -0.50
CA ALA A 331 18.67 0.34 -0.53
C ALA A 331 19.37 0.40 -1.88
N PRO A 332 20.73 0.45 -1.94
CA PRO A 332 21.49 0.60 -3.19
C PRO A 332 21.56 -0.73 -3.96
N THR A 333 20.43 -1.20 -4.42
CA THR A 333 20.26 -2.46 -5.15
C THR A 333 19.53 -2.26 -6.48
N MET A 334 19.39 -1.02 -6.94
CA MET A 334 18.69 -0.72 -8.16
C MET A 334 19.38 -1.38 -9.37
N LYS A 335 18.56 -1.94 -10.28
CA LYS A 335 19.09 -2.46 -11.55
C LYS A 335 19.73 -1.35 -12.36
N ARG A 336 20.70 -1.73 -13.21
CA ARG A 336 21.43 -0.86 -14.11
C ARG A 336 21.01 -1.09 -15.57
N GLY A 337 21.58 -0.31 -16.48
CA GLY A 337 21.42 -0.52 -17.93
C GLY A 337 20.15 0.12 -18.49
N TRP A 338 19.62 1.17 -17.87
CA TRP A 338 18.42 1.88 -18.30
C TRP A 338 18.64 3.39 -18.38
N GLU A 339 17.91 4.04 -19.28
CA GLU A 339 17.74 5.49 -19.35
C GLU A 339 16.27 5.82 -19.44
N LEU A 340 15.80 6.75 -18.62
CA LEU A 340 14.42 7.21 -18.59
C LEU A 340 14.36 8.66 -19.07
N HIS A 341 13.48 8.93 -20.02
CA HIS A 341 13.22 10.25 -20.55
C HIS A 341 11.89 10.79 -20.04
N VAL A 342 11.89 12.05 -19.61
CA VAL A 342 10.69 12.80 -19.17
C VAL A 342 10.72 14.20 -19.76
N GLU A 343 9.56 14.74 -20.10
CA GLU A 343 9.44 15.98 -20.88
C GLU A 343 9.35 17.23 -20.01
N SER A 344 8.77 17.11 -18.81
CA SER A 344 8.51 18.24 -17.93
C SER A 344 9.16 18.07 -16.56
N LEU A 345 9.26 19.18 -15.84
CA LEU A 345 9.77 19.20 -14.47
C LEU A 345 8.82 18.48 -13.48
N ASP A 346 7.52 18.58 -13.70
CA ASP A 346 6.51 17.88 -12.91
C ASP A 346 6.60 16.36 -13.14
N GLU A 347 6.85 15.96 -14.39
CA GLU A 347 7.07 14.56 -14.74
C GLU A 347 8.39 14.03 -14.15
N LEU A 348 9.44 14.84 -14.16
CA LEU A 348 10.70 14.52 -13.47
C LEU A 348 10.48 14.32 -11.98
N ARG A 349 9.74 15.22 -11.31
CA ARG A 349 9.41 15.08 -9.88
C ARG A 349 8.64 13.80 -9.62
N LEU A 350 7.63 13.49 -10.43
CA LEU A 350 6.87 12.26 -10.31
C LEU A 350 7.74 11.00 -10.48
N ALA A 351 8.66 11.01 -11.46
CA ALA A 351 9.61 9.92 -11.65
C ALA A 351 10.53 9.74 -10.42
N LEU A 352 11.02 10.83 -9.86
CA LEU A 352 11.83 10.80 -8.64
C LEU A 352 11.07 10.28 -7.43
N ASP A 353 9.77 10.60 -7.30
CA ASP A 353 8.92 10.08 -6.23
C ASP A 353 8.63 8.56 -6.39
N PHE A 354 8.67 8.01 -7.60
CA PHE A 354 8.64 6.56 -7.81
C PHE A 354 9.97 5.89 -7.44
N PHE A 355 11.10 6.52 -7.72
CA PHE A 355 12.41 5.99 -7.33
C PHE A 355 12.65 6.11 -5.82
N TYR A 356 12.39 7.26 -5.25
CA TYR A 356 12.63 7.62 -3.85
C TYR A 356 11.47 8.45 -3.30
N PRO A 357 10.42 7.81 -2.82
CA PRO A 357 9.21 8.50 -2.35
C PRO A 357 9.52 9.64 -1.39
N ALA A 358 8.89 10.78 -1.61
CA ALA A 358 9.01 12.01 -0.86
C ALA A 358 10.43 12.64 -0.78
N ALA A 359 11.39 12.20 -1.62
CA ALA A 359 12.76 12.70 -1.53
C ALA A 359 12.86 14.22 -1.73
N VAL A 360 12.19 14.74 -2.76
CA VAL A 360 12.19 16.17 -3.07
C VAL A 360 11.49 16.96 -1.96
N GLY A 361 10.29 16.55 -1.57
CA GLY A 361 9.50 17.20 -0.52
C GLY A 361 10.18 17.23 0.84
N CYS A 362 10.71 16.08 1.29
CA CYS A 362 11.45 16.00 2.56
C CYS A 362 12.70 16.88 2.55
N ALA A 363 13.47 16.87 1.45
CA ALA A 363 14.67 17.70 1.35
C ALA A 363 14.32 19.21 1.37
N ALA A 364 13.27 19.62 0.64
CA ALA A 364 12.78 20.99 0.64
C ALA A 364 12.25 21.43 2.01
N ALA A 365 11.47 20.58 2.66
CA ALA A 365 10.95 20.86 4.02
C ALA A 365 12.07 20.96 5.05
N HIS A 366 13.10 20.12 4.94
CA HIS A 366 14.28 20.17 5.80
C HIS A 366 15.08 21.47 5.61
N GLU A 367 15.38 21.87 4.37
CA GLU A 367 16.06 23.13 4.09
C GLU A 367 15.27 24.36 4.58
N ALA A 368 13.95 24.29 4.54
CA ALA A 368 13.06 25.33 5.05
C ALA A 368 12.83 25.28 6.59
N ASN A 369 13.49 24.37 7.30
CA ASN A 369 13.28 24.09 8.74
C ASN A 369 11.82 23.80 9.10
N ARG A 370 11.06 23.19 8.21
CA ARG A 370 9.65 22.82 8.42
C ARG A 370 9.44 21.33 8.73
N LEU A 371 10.49 20.53 8.59
CA LEU A 371 10.40 19.09 8.79
C LEU A 371 10.40 18.76 10.28
N ALA A 372 9.27 18.34 10.80
CA ALA A 372 9.15 17.85 12.17
C ALA A 372 9.48 16.35 12.23
N SER A 373 10.46 15.97 13.05
CA SER A 373 10.76 14.57 13.31
C SER A 373 10.08 14.08 14.59
N THR A 374 9.73 12.79 14.63
CA THR A 374 9.09 12.15 15.78
C THR A 374 10.06 11.13 16.39
N PRO A 375 10.23 11.07 17.72
CA PRO A 375 11.12 10.09 18.36
C PRO A 375 10.78 8.65 17.98
N LEU A 376 11.80 7.80 17.77
CA LEU A 376 11.59 6.40 17.36
C LEU A 376 10.65 5.64 18.30
N ARG A 377 10.75 5.87 19.61
CA ARG A 377 9.86 5.25 20.59
C ARG A 377 8.38 5.58 20.34
N GLU A 378 8.08 6.80 19.96
CA GLU A 378 6.72 7.21 19.60
C GLU A 378 6.28 6.54 18.28
N LEU A 379 7.17 6.49 17.27
CA LEU A 379 6.93 5.79 16.01
C LEU A 379 6.60 4.30 16.23
N LEU A 380 7.34 3.64 17.12
CA LEU A 380 7.10 2.25 17.50
C LEU A 380 5.84 2.08 18.35
N GLY A 381 5.56 3.03 19.25
CA GLY A 381 4.37 3.01 20.12
C GLY A 381 3.05 3.13 19.36
N ARG A 382 3.08 3.69 18.15
CA ARG A 382 1.90 3.81 17.27
C ARG A 382 1.51 2.51 16.56
N GLN A 383 2.36 1.49 16.58
CA GLN A 383 2.09 0.24 15.88
C GLN A 383 0.89 -0.50 16.51
N THR A 384 0.09 -1.14 15.66
CA THR A 384 -1.18 -1.77 16.04
C THR A 384 -1.20 -3.27 15.71
N GLY A 385 -2.21 -3.97 16.18
CA GLY A 385 -2.39 -5.40 15.95
C GLY A 385 -1.19 -6.22 16.43
N MET A 386 -0.67 -7.08 15.57
CA MET A 386 0.50 -7.92 15.88
C MET A 386 1.80 -7.14 16.11
N TYR A 387 1.83 -5.83 15.82
CA TYR A 387 3.00 -4.96 16.02
C TYR A 387 2.95 -4.16 17.32
N ARG A 388 1.86 -4.21 18.10
CA ARG A 388 1.68 -3.41 19.32
C ARG A 388 2.74 -3.62 20.41
N PHE A 389 3.49 -4.72 20.35
CA PHE A 389 4.56 -5.01 21.33
C PHE A 389 5.85 -4.21 21.05
N THR A 390 5.96 -3.51 19.94
CA THR A 390 7.17 -2.75 19.59
C THR A 390 7.46 -1.59 20.54
N ASN A 391 6.46 -1.11 21.28
CA ASN A 391 6.62 -0.09 22.31
C ASN A 391 7.39 -0.57 23.55
N THR A 392 7.61 -1.88 23.72
CA THR A 392 8.33 -2.46 24.86
C THR A 392 9.85 -2.49 24.69
N ILE A 393 10.36 -2.06 23.52
CA ILE A 393 11.79 -2.05 23.22
C ILE A 393 12.49 -0.98 24.05
N SER A 394 13.62 -1.33 24.69
CA SER A 394 14.46 -0.36 25.41
C SER A 394 15.18 0.59 24.46
N ASP A 395 15.67 1.71 24.98
CA ASP A 395 16.39 2.71 24.19
C ASP A 395 17.69 2.13 23.62
N GLU A 396 18.41 1.31 24.39
CA GLU A 396 19.61 0.60 23.96
C GLU A 396 19.30 -0.40 22.82
N GLN A 397 18.24 -1.20 22.98
CA GLN A 397 17.76 -2.10 21.93
C GLN A 397 17.35 -1.35 20.67
N ALA A 398 16.68 -0.20 20.80
CA ALA A 398 16.29 0.64 19.69
C ALA A 398 17.50 1.17 18.92
N PHE A 399 18.52 1.65 19.63
CA PHE A 399 19.76 2.14 19.01
C PHE A 399 20.49 1.04 18.23
N ASP A 400 20.71 -0.11 18.87
CA ASP A 400 21.33 -1.26 18.25
C ASP A 400 20.56 -1.80 17.04
N MET A 401 19.25 -1.85 17.16
CA MET A 401 18.36 -2.29 16.10
C MET A 401 18.48 -1.39 14.86
N VAL A 402 18.40 -0.07 15.04
CA VAL A 402 18.53 0.90 13.95
C VAL A 402 19.89 0.75 13.28
N LYS A 403 20.96 0.72 14.06
CA LYS A 403 22.33 0.55 13.54
C LYS A 403 22.44 -0.72 12.70
N LYS A 404 22.02 -1.87 13.23
CA LYS A 404 22.10 -3.16 12.52
C LYS A 404 21.18 -3.21 11.30
N THR A 405 19.95 -2.74 11.40
CA THR A 405 18.97 -2.80 10.31
C THR A 405 19.36 -1.87 9.16
N CYS A 406 19.65 -0.61 9.45
CA CYS A 406 20.03 0.37 8.42
C CYS A 406 21.37 0.02 7.77
N ALA A 407 22.36 -0.45 8.54
CA ALA A 407 23.64 -0.89 7.99
C ALA A 407 23.50 -2.16 7.15
N ALA A 408 22.74 -3.17 7.63
CA ALA A 408 22.55 -4.42 6.89
C ALA A 408 21.83 -4.22 5.54
N LYS A 409 20.96 -3.21 5.42
CA LYS A 409 20.32 -2.82 4.19
C LYS A 409 21.15 -1.82 3.36
N ASN A 410 22.26 -1.36 3.91
CA ASN A 410 23.07 -0.27 3.35
C ASN A 410 22.18 0.91 2.90
N CYS A 411 21.20 1.30 3.74
CA CYS A 411 20.21 2.30 3.42
C CYS A 411 20.86 3.65 3.15
N GLN A 412 20.48 4.32 2.06
CA GLN A 412 21.04 5.60 1.64
C GLN A 412 20.39 6.80 2.34
N ARG A 413 19.26 6.59 3.04
CA ARG A 413 18.57 7.66 3.76
C ARG A 413 19.35 8.07 5.01
N ARG A 414 19.43 9.35 5.25
CA ARG A 414 19.90 9.93 6.50
C ARG A 414 18.74 10.00 7.49
N ILE A 415 18.92 9.40 8.67
CA ILE A 415 17.92 9.42 9.73
C ILE A 415 17.87 10.80 10.39
N LEU A 416 16.68 11.39 10.45
CA LEU A 416 16.43 12.69 11.11
C LEU A 416 15.64 12.54 12.42
N TRP A 417 14.95 11.43 12.63
CA TRP A 417 14.18 11.20 13.86
C TRP A 417 15.10 10.75 15.03
N PRO A 418 14.90 11.30 16.25
CA PRO A 418 15.70 10.92 17.41
C PRO A 418 15.36 9.51 17.89
N LEU A 419 16.34 8.78 18.38
CA LEU A 419 16.16 7.44 18.97
C LEU A 419 15.60 7.56 20.40
N THR A 420 16.15 8.50 21.18
CA THR A 420 15.73 8.85 22.52
C THR A 420 15.74 10.37 22.66
N PRO A 421 15.03 10.94 23.63
CA PRO A 421 15.12 12.38 23.89
C PRO A 421 16.58 12.83 24.07
N GLY A 422 17.02 13.74 23.23
CA GLY A 422 18.39 14.29 23.26
C GLY A 422 19.48 13.37 22.66
N ASN A 423 19.14 12.20 22.12
CA ASN A 423 20.10 11.30 21.51
C ASN A 423 19.67 10.98 20.05
N GLU A 424 20.22 11.73 19.12
CA GLU A 424 20.01 11.52 17.69
C GLU A 424 21.01 10.51 17.14
N PHE A 425 20.52 9.64 16.25
CA PHE A 425 21.45 8.79 15.49
C PHE A 425 22.17 9.67 14.47
N PRO A 426 23.51 9.83 14.57
CA PRO A 426 24.24 10.65 13.64
C PRO A 426 24.10 10.02 12.24
N GLY A 427 23.49 10.79 11.32
CA GLY A 427 23.46 10.39 9.90
C GLY A 427 24.90 10.14 9.46
N ASP A 428 25.10 9.10 8.65
CA ASP A 428 26.42 8.79 8.09
C ASP A 428 26.80 9.90 7.09
N GLU A 429 27.66 10.82 7.53
CA GLU A 429 28.16 11.92 6.69
C GLU A 429 28.93 11.40 5.46
N SER A 430 29.48 10.16 5.51
CA SER A 430 30.13 9.54 4.36
C SER A 430 29.16 9.26 3.20
N LYS A 431 27.84 9.21 3.47
CA LYS A 431 26.80 9.06 2.44
C LYS A 431 26.43 10.37 1.74
N ARG A 432 26.99 11.49 2.17
CA ARG A 432 26.87 12.77 1.47
C ARG A 432 27.75 12.77 0.22
N GLN A 433 27.11 12.65 -0.93
CA GLN A 433 27.78 12.96 -2.19
C GLN A 433 27.78 14.50 -2.41
N SER A 434 28.93 15.06 -2.76
CA SER A 434 28.99 16.47 -3.18
C SER A 434 28.04 16.70 -4.37
N GLY A 435 27.18 17.73 -4.29
CA GLY A 435 26.18 18.02 -5.32
C GLY A 435 24.95 17.09 -5.33
N ALA A 436 24.76 16.28 -4.29
CA ALA A 436 23.57 15.45 -4.19
C ALA A 436 22.43 16.14 -3.42
N ILE A 437 21.20 15.86 -3.81
CA ILE A 437 20.00 16.12 -3.00
C ILE A 437 19.92 15.00 -1.95
N PRO A 438 19.84 15.30 -0.65
CA PRO A 438 19.89 14.30 0.39
C PRO A 438 18.60 13.46 0.43
N LEU A 439 18.75 12.15 0.58
CA LEU A 439 17.66 11.27 0.95
C LEU A 439 17.49 11.30 2.47
N LEU A 440 16.35 11.79 2.94
CA LEU A 440 16.07 11.94 4.36
C LEU A 440 15.10 10.86 4.84
N CYS A 441 15.29 10.39 6.08
CA CYS A 441 14.42 9.42 6.74
C CYS A 441 13.76 10.10 7.94
N ILE A 442 12.46 10.30 7.86
CA ILE A 442 11.65 10.95 8.88
C ILE A 442 10.75 9.98 9.65
N GLU A 443 10.69 8.72 9.22
CA GLU A 443 9.76 7.71 9.72
C GLU A 443 10.40 6.32 9.81
N ALA A 444 9.96 5.51 10.77
CA ALA A 444 10.39 4.11 10.90
C ALA A 444 9.81 3.27 9.76
N CYS A 445 10.67 2.83 8.84
CA CYS A 445 10.26 2.01 7.72
C CYS A 445 9.82 0.59 8.17
N PRO A 446 9.11 -0.17 7.30
CA PRO A 446 8.67 -1.52 7.62
C PRO A 446 9.77 -2.47 8.10
N HIS A 447 11.02 -2.29 7.66
CA HIS A 447 12.14 -3.11 8.13
C HIS A 447 12.50 -2.81 9.59
N ILE A 448 12.50 -1.53 9.99
CA ILE A 448 12.72 -1.13 11.39
C ILE A 448 11.59 -1.68 12.27
N VAL A 449 10.33 -1.50 11.85
CA VAL A 449 9.18 -2.04 12.59
C VAL A 449 9.23 -3.56 12.70
N SER A 450 9.62 -4.26 11.65
CA SER A 450 9.77 -5.73 11.66
C SER A 450 10.91 -6.18 12.60
N ALA A 451 12.05 -5.48 12.60
CA ALA A 451 13.14 -5.76 13.52
C ALA A 451 12.74 -5.52 14.98
N ALA A 452 12.05 -4.41 15.25
CA ALA A 452 11.50 -4.10 16.58
C ALA A 452 10.54 -5.19 17.07
N ARG A 453 9.65 -5.65 16.21
CA ARG A 453 8.71 -6.74 16.53
C ARG A 453 9.44 -8.03 16.88
N LYS A 454 10.49 -8.39 16.15
CA LYS A 454 11.28 -9.59 16.43
C LYS A 454 11.90 -9.54 17.83
N ILE A 455 12.55 -8.42 18.17
CA ILE A 455 13.16 -8.20 19.50
C ILE A 455 12.10 -8.25 20.60
N ALA A 456 10.97 -7.57 20.41
CA ALA A 456 9.89 -7.56 21.41
C ALA A 456 9.28 -8.95 21.63
N LYS A 457 9.12 -9.74 20.56
CA LYS A 457 8.62 -11.11 20.63
C LYS A 457 9.59 -12.03 21.40
N GLU A 458 10.87 -11.98 21.08
CA GLU A 458 11.91 -12.76 21.76
C GLU A 458 11.97 -12.40 23.25
N ALA A 459 11.88 -11.12 23.62
CA ALA A 459 11.85 -10.67 25.00
C ALA A 459 10.58 -11.15 25.75
N PHE A 460 9.44 -11.19 25.09
CA PHE A 460 8.19 -11.71 25.65
C PHE A 460 8.27 -13.21 25.90
N GLU A 461 8.72 -13.99 24.92
CA GLU A 461 8.89 -15.45 25.03
C GLU A 461 9.88 -15.82 26.15
N ALA A 462 10.99 -15.08 26.27
CA ALA A 462 11.97 -15.29 27.35
C ALA A 462 11.35 -15.03 28.74
N LYS A 463 10.56 -13.96 28.92
CA LYS A 463 9.84 -13.68 30.18
C LYS A 463 8.82 -14.76 30.52
N GLU A 464 8.09 -15.25 29.51
CA GLU A 464 7.11 -16.31 29.72
C GLU A 464 7.76 -17.64 30.12
N ALA A 465 8.88 -17.98 29.49
CA ALA A 465 9.68 -19.15 29.85
C ALA A 465 10.23 -19.05 31.29
N GLN A 466 10.72 -17.88 31.71
CA GLN A 466 11.18 -17.62 33.07
C GLN A 466 10.02 -17.76 34.11
N ARG A 467 8.84 -17.20 33.77
CA ARG A 467 7.65 -17.36 34.65
C ARG A 467 7.26 -18.82 34.81
N LYS A 468 7.17 -19.58 33.72
CA LYS A 468 6.86 -21.02 33.77
C LYS A 468 7.87 -21.84 34.59
N ALA A 469 9.17 -21.50 34.42
CA ALA A 469 10.22 -22.12 35.20
C ALA A 469 10.12 -21.80 36.70
N ALA A 470 9.81 -20.56 37.06
CA ALA A 470 9.61 -20.15 38.47
C ALA A 470 8.38 -20.80 39.10
N GLU A 471 7.27 -20.91 38.36
CA GLU A 471 6.04 -21.62 38.78
C GLU A 471 6.33 -23.10 39.02
N ALA A 472 7.08 -23.77 38.12
CA ALA A 472 7.46 -25.19 38.28
C ALA A 472 8.40 -25.39 39.48
N ALA A 473 9.37 -24.50 39.71
CA ALA A 473 10.26 -24.56 40.89
C ALA A 473 9.51 -24.32 42.20
N GLY A 474 8.54 -23.40 42.21
CA GLY A 474 7.66 -23.17 43.38
C GLY A 474 6.77 -24.36 43.70
N ALA A 475 6.22 -25.04 42.68
CA ALA A 475 5.44 -26.26 42.88
C ALA A 475 6.27 -27.43 43.40
N ALA A 476 7.53 -27.55 42.92
CA ALA A 476 8.46 -28.57 43.41
C ALA A 476 8.97 -28.33 44.87
N ALA A 477 9.01 -27.08 45.31
CA ALA A 477 9.37 -26.72 46.68
C ALA A 477 8.20 -26.83 47.68
N ALA A 478 6.95 -26.92 47.21
CA ALA A 478 5.74 -27.08 48.03
C ALA A 478 5.28 -28.54 48.17
N SER A 479 5.89 -29.46 47.43
CA SER A 479 5.73 -30.92 47.53
C SER A 479 6.83 -31.57 48.36
#